data_294f6ee71538a3c5fb316cf7318149ce
#
_entry.id   294f6ee71538a3c5fb316cf7318149ce
#
_cell.length_a   1.000
_cell.length_b   1.000
_cell.length_c   1.000
_cell.angle_alpha   90.00
_cell.angle_beta   90.00
_cell.angle_gamma   90.00
#
_symmetry.space_group_name_H-M   'P 1'
#
loop_
_entity.id
_entity.type
_entity.pdbx_description
1 polymer ?
#
loop_
_entity_poly.entity_id
_entity_poly.type
_entity_poly.pdbx_seq_one_letter_code
_entity_poly.pdbx_strand_id
1 'polypeptide(L)'
;MVKGILVYTSADAEYNEWFIDHIIEEGRKCNLDIRLVLSDREEVPDNDIDFAIVRNRDSKLCKRLEENNIRCFNSSYVVNIGNDKWEMYKDFNAAGIPVMYTQRTKLPYPFVMKPVDGHGGENVYLIKNADEYESVISNIPDDRQGDLIYQVIATEKGRDIRVYVVGGTILTAMERIAVDTEKDFRSNYSLNGNAKEHALTDEELKLAAKVADHI
;
A
#
# COMPACT_ATOMS: atom_id res chain seq x y z
N MET A 1 -20.04 -25.17 1.30
CA MET A 1 -19.48 -23.99 1.98
C MET A 1 -18.24 -23.59 1.19
N VAL A 2 -18.12 -22.35 0.80
CA VAL A 2 -16.95 -21.84 0.07
C VAL A 2 -15.79 -21.77 1.06
N LYS A 3 -14.64 -22.31 0.68
CA LYS A 3 -13.46 -22.41 1.56
C LYS A 3 -12.46 -21.33 1.21
N GLY A 4 -12.03 -20.58 2.20
CA GLY A 4 -11.03 -19.54 2.05
C GLY A 4 -9.87 -19.65 3.04
N ILE A 5 -8.77 -19.01 2.70
CA ILE A 5 -7.67 -18.81 3.63
C ILE A 5 -7.39 -17.32 3.82
N LEU A 6 -7.00 -16.97 5.05
CA LEU A 6 -6.50 -15.64 5.39
C LEU A 6 -5.03 -15.79 5.77
N VAL A 7 -4.14 -15.25 4.92
CA VAL A 7 -2.70 -15.47 5.03
C VAL A 7 -2.01 -14.27 5.66
N TYR A 8 -1.29 -14.52 6.74
CA TYR A 8 -0.45 -13.56 7.46
C TYR A 8 0.94 -14.14 7.77
N THR A 9 1.90 -13.30 8.13
CA THR A 9 3.05 -13.72 8.95
C THR A 9 2.64 -13.78 10.42
N SER A 10 3.37 -14.52 11.28
CA SER A 10 3.07 -14.58 12.71
C SER A 10 3.06 -13.18 13.35
N ALA A 11 4.05 -12.35 13.02
CA ALA A 11 4.15 -10.99 13.56
C ALA A 11 2.99 -10.08 13.14
N ASP A 12 2.62 -10.13 11.85
CA ASP A 12 1.48 -9.35 11.35
C ASP A 12 0.14 -9.86 11.91
N ALA A 13 0.02 -11.17 12.16
CA ALA A 13 -1.18 -11.77 12.74
C ALA A 13 -1.40 -11.30 14.19
N GLU A 14 -0.36 -11.27 15.01
CA GLU A 14 -0.42 -10.77 16.39
C GLU A 14 -0.91 -9.32 16.44
N TYR A 15 -0.38 -8.47 15.54
CA TYR A 15 -0.80 -7.06 15.44
C TYR A 15 -2.25 -6.90 14.94
N ASN A 16 -2.77 -7.84 14.14
CA ASN A 16 -4.08 -7.75 13.49
C ASN A 16 -5.11 -8.75 14.04
N GLU A 17 -4.94 -9.27 15.24
CA GLU A 17 -5.78 -10.31 15.84
C GLU A 17 -7.27 -9.97 15.76
N TRP A 18 -7.66 -8.76 16.16
CA TRP A 18 -9.04 -8.31 16.07
C TRP A 18 -9.63 -8.38 14.66
N PHE A 19 -8.86 -7.95 13.66
CA PHE A 19 -9.31 -7.95 12.26
C PHE A 19 -9.44 -9.38 11.73
N ILE A 20 -8.52 -10.27 12.10
CA ILE A 20 -8.53 -11.68 11.73
C ILE A 20 -9.80 -12.35 12.25
N ASP A 21 -10.07 -12.21 13.55
CA ASP A 21 -11.24 -12.79 14.19
C ASP A 21 -12.54 -12.26 13.57
N HIS A 22 -12.58 -10.95 13.33
CA HIS A 22 -13.74 -10.30 12.71
C HIS A 22 -14.02 -10.81 11.30
N ILE A 23 -13.00 -10.91 10.43
CA ILE A 23 -13.15 -11.45 9.07
C ILE A 23 -13.62 -12.91 9.09
N ILE A 24 -13.11 -13.73 9.99
CA ILE A 24 -13.52 -15.13 10.12
C ILE A 24 -14.97 -15.21 10.61
N GLU A 25 -15.36 -14.40 11.59
CA GLU A 25 -16.74 -14.36 12.10
C GLU A 25 -17.74 -13.89 11.04
N GLU A 26 -17.46 -12.79 10.36
CA GLU A 26 -18.31 -12.28 9.29
C GLU A 26 -18.37 -13.25 8.09
N GLY A 27 -17.26 -13.91 7.78
CA GLY A 27 -17.22 -14.95 6.77
C GLY A 27 -18.20 -16.09 7.06
N ARG A 28 -18.27 -16.55 8.32
CA ARG A 28 -19.24 -17.60 8.72
C ARG A 28 -20.70 -17.15 8.50
N LYS A 29 -21.03 -15.89 8.76
CA LYS A 29 -22.37 -15.32 8.52
C LYS A 29 -22.70 -15.31 7.02
N CYS A 30 -21.68 -15.23 6.16
CA CYS A 30 -21.80 -15.30 4.70
C CYS A 30 -21.67 -16.72 4.15
N ASN A 31 -21.71 -17.78 4.98
CA ASN A 31 -21.52 -19.18 4.60
C ASN A 31 -20.14 -19.46 3.98
N LEU A 32 -19.11 -18.74 4.43
CA LEU A 32 -17.71 -18.95 4.08
C LEU A 32 -17.00 -19.69 5.24
N ASP A 33 -16.11 -20.60 4.90
CA ASP A 33 -15.19 -21.25 5.84
C ASP A 33 -13.79 -20.68 5.64
N ILE A 34 -13.42 -19.70 6.47
CA ILE A 34 -12.13 -19.00 6.38
C ILE A 34 -11.20 -19.48 7.47
N ARG A 35 -10.01 -19.97 7.08
CA ARG A 35 -8.97 -20.42 8.00
C ARG A 35 -7.78 -19.47 7.97
N LEU A 36 -7.26 -19.11 9.14
CA LEU A 36 -5.98 -18.41 9.25
C LEU A 36 -4.84 -19.37 8.89
N VAL A 37 -3.89 -18.88 8.08
CA VAL A 37 -2.65 -19.57 7.71
C VAL A 37 -1.48 -18.64 7.99
N LEU A 38 -0.52 -19.11 8.78
CA LEU A 38 0.70 -18.37 9.10
C LEU A 38 1.82 -18.80 8.16
N SER A 39 2.11 -17.99 7.14
CA SER A 39 3.03 -18.31 6.03
C SER A 39 4.49 -18.53 6.45
N ASP A 40 4.86 -18.12 7.65
CA ASP A 40 6.19 -18.35 8.26
C ASP A 40 6.21 -19.56 9.21
N ARG A 41 5.08 -20.26 9.39
CA ARG A 41 4.94 -21.42 10.28
C ARG A 41 4.48 -22.69 9.56
N GLU A 42 3.72 -22.53 8.50
CA GLU A 42 3.16 -23.65 7.74
C GLU A 42 3.18 -23.36 6.24
N GLU A 43 3.15 -24.41 5.42
CA GLU A 43 3.01 -24.26 3.99
C GLU A 43 1.60 -23.73 3.64
N VAL A 44 1.55 -22.70 2.81
CA VAL A 44 0.27 -22.17 2.35
C VAL A 44 -0.32 -23.12 1.33
N PRO A 45 -1.51 -23.71 1.58
CA PRO A 45 -2.14 -24.66 0.67
C PRO A 45 -2.51 -24.00 -0.65
N ASP A 46 -2.43 -24.76 -1.73
CA ASP A 46 -2.79 -24.34 -3.08
C ASP A 46 -3.83 -25.29 -3.73
N ASN A 47 -4.51 -26.08 -2.91
CA ASN A 47 -5.60 -26.97 -3.30
C ASN A 47 -6.70 -26.96 -2.23
N ASP A 48 -7.88 -27.48 -2.57
CA ASP A 48 -9.05 -27.57 -1.68
C ASP A 48 -9.51 -26.24 -1.07
N ILE A 49 -9.16 -25.11 -1.71
CA ILE A 49 -9.60 -23.76 -1.34
C ILE A 49 -10.09 -23.02 -2.58
N ASP A 50 -11.10 -22.17 -2.39
CA ASP A 50 -11.73 -21.40 -3.47
C ASP A 50 -11.14 -20.00 -3.60
N PHE A 51 -10.64 -19.43 -2.49
CA PHE A 51 -10.04 -18.10 -2.47
C PHE A 51 -9.02 -17.91 -1.35
N ALA A 52 -8.18 -16.87 -1.50
CA ALA A 52 -7.21 -16.45 -0.49
C ALA A 52 -7.26 -14.94 -0.25
N ILE A 53 -7.29 -14.52 1.01
CA ILE A 53 -7.07 -13.14 1.43
C ILE A 53 -5.61 -13.05 1.90
N VAL A 54 -4.72 -12.51 1.05
CA VAL A 54 -3.28 -12.50 1.31
C VAL A 54 -2.86 -11.16 1.89
N ARG A 55 -2.39 -11.16 3.13
CA ARG A 55 -2.03 -9.95 3.89
C ARG A 55 -0.53 -9.78 4.14
N ASN A 56 0.27 -10.81 3.88
CA ASN A 56 1.73 -10.79 4.03
C ASN A 56 2.47 -10.10 2.86
N ARG A 57 1.75 -9.50 1.91
CA ARG A 57 2.28 -8.76 0.75
C ARG A 57 3.16 -9.59 -0.21
N ASP A 58 3.01 -10.90 -0.20
CA ASP A 58 3.75 -11.81 -1.07
C ASP A 58 3.06 -11.97 -2.43
N SER A 59 3.51 -11.19 -3.43
CA SER A 59 2.96 -11.26 -4.79
C SER A 59 3.29 -12.58 -5.49
N LYS A 60 4.38 -13.26 -5.12
CA LYS A 60 4.75 -14.56 -5.69
C LYS A 60 3.82 -15.65 -5.17
N LEU A 61 3.47 -15.58 -3.89
CA LEU A 61 2.46 -16.46 -3.31
C LEU A 61 1.11 -16.27 -4.02
N CYS A 62 0.65 -15.02 -4.16
CA CYS A 62 -0.59 -14.73 -4.88
C CYS A 62 -0.55 -15.30 -6.30
N LYS A 63 0.55 -15.10 -7.05
CA LYS A 63 0.69 -15.63 -8.40
C LYS A 63 0.61 -17.16 -8.44
N ARG A 64 1.28 -17.86 -7.52
CA ARG A 64 1.21 -19.33 -7.41
C ARG A 64 -0.22 -19.81 -7.17
N LEU A 65 -0.95 -19.14 -6.27
CA LEU A 65 -2.35 -19.47 -5.97
C LEU A 65 -3.25 -19.22 -7.19
N GLU A 66 -3.08 -18.10 -7.89
CA GLU A 66 -3.84 -17.78 -9.11
C GLU A 66 -3.57 -18.77 -10.25
N GLU A 67 -2.33 -19.26 -10.41
CA GLU A 67 -1.97 -20.32 -11.36
C GLU A 67 -2.69 -21.64 -11.06
N ASN A 68 -3.10 -21.87 -9.81
CA ASN A 68 -3.95 -23.00 -9.39
C ASN A 68 -5.46 -22.65 -9.36
N ASN A 69 -5.87 -21.57 -10.04
CA ASN A 69 -7.25 -21.08 -10.10
C ASN A 69 -7.85 -20.65 -8.75
N ILE A 70 -7.03 -20.30 -7.78
CA ILE A 70 -7.45 -19.76 -6.48
C ILE A 70 -7.46 -18.23 -6.59
N ARG A 71 -8.63 -17.63 -6.39
CA ARG A 71 -8.76 -16.17 -6.46
C ARG A 71 -8.11 -15.50 -5.27
N CYS A 72 -7.17 -14.59 -5.52
CA CYS A 72 -6.50 -13.81 -4.48
C CYS A 72 -7.13 -12.43 -4.27
N PHE A 73 -7.20 -12.02 -3.02
CA PHE A 73 -7.57 -10.66 -2.58
C PHE A 73 -6.41 -10.07 -1.74
N ASN A 74 -5.65 -9.09 -2.27
CA ASN A 74 -5.71 -8.59 -3.63
C ASN A 74 -5.01 -9.55 -4.62
N SER A 75 -5.19 -9.29 -5.92
CA SER A 75 -4.51 -10.07 -6.97
C SER A 75 -2.97 -9.93 -6.89
N SER A 76 -2.24 -10.88 -7.47
CA SER A 76 -0.78 -10.82 -7.56
C SER A 76 -0.29 -9.53 -8.23
N TYR A 77 -1.01 -9.05 -9.24
CA TYR A 77 -0.73 -7.79 -9.91
C TYR A 77 -0.82 -6.60 -8.94
N VAL A 78 -1.93 -6.46 -8.22
CA VAL A 78 -2.13 -5.37 -7.25
C VAL A 78 -1.12 -5.43 -6.12
N VAL A 79 -0.82 -6.61 -5.60
CA VAL A 79 0.19 -6.78 -4.55
C VAL A 79 1.58 -6.40 -5.06
N ASN A 80 1.92 -6.79 -6.30
CA ASN A 80 3.22 -6.47 -6.89
C ASN A 80 3.42 -4.96 -7.07
N ILE A 81 2.48 -4.26 -7.73
CA ILE A 81 2.59 -2.82 -7.93
C ILE A 81 2.47 -2.03 -6.61
N GLY A 82 1.71 -2.54 -5.64
CA GLY A 82 1.59 -1.94 -4.31
C GLY A 82 2.86 -2.03 -3.46
N ASN A 83 3.72 -3.00 -3.75
CA ASN A 83 5.00 -3.19 -3.07
C ASN A 83 6.16 -2.38 -3.69
N ASP A 84 6.03 -1.94 -4.93
CA ASP A 84 7.05 -1.16 -5.63
C ASP A 84 6.45 0.16 -6.15
N LYS A 85 6.77 1.26 -5.48
CA LYS A 85 6.27 2.59 -5.84
C LYS A 85 6.71 3.03 -7.24
N TRP A 86 7.89 2.59 -7.70
CA TRP A 86 8.36 2.96 -9.03
C TRP A 86 7.56 2.25 -10.11
N GLU A 87 7.35 0.94 -9.95
CA GLU A 87 6.50 0.17 -10.86
C GLU A 87 5.07 0.72 -10.88
N MET A 88 4.50 1.04 -9.71
CA MET A 88 3.17 1.65 -9.61
C MET A 88 3.10 2.99 -10.36
N TYR A 89 4.07 3.88 -10.20
CA TYR A 89 4.06 5.16 -10.90
C TYR A 89 4.20 5.02 -12.43
N LYS A 90 5.01 4.08 -12.90
CA LYS A 90 5.14 3.77 -14.33
C LYS A 90 3.83 3.24 -14.90
N ASP A 91 3.23 2.28 -14.20
CA ASP A 91 2.00 1.62 -14.60
C ASP A 91 0.83 2.62 -14.68
N PHE A 92 0.61 3.39 -13.63
CA PHE A 92 -0.43 4.41 -13.60
C PHE A 92 -0.22 5.51 -14.65
N ASN A 93 1.01 5.95 -14.85
CA ASN A 93 1.32 6.93 -15.88
C ASN A 93 1.04 6.39 -17.28
N ALA A 94 1.38 5.13 -17.57
CA ALA A 94 1.08 4.46 -18.83
C ALA A 94 -0.43 4.33 -19.07
N ALA A 95 -1.23 4.12 -18.01
CA ALA A 95 -2.69 4.11 -18.05
C ALA A 95 -3.32 5.51 -18.09
N GLY A 96 -2.50 6.58 -18.12
CA GLY A 96 -2.97 7.97 -18.07
C GLY A 96 -3.65 8.34 -16.76
N ILE A 97 -3.34 7.63 -15.67
CA ILE A 97 -3.75 7.99 -14.32
C ILE A 97 -2.78 9.04 -13.79
N PRO A 98 -3.25 10.20 -13.32
CA PRO A 98 -2.37 11.24 -12.79
C PRO A 98 -1.55 10.75 -11.61
N VAL A 99 -0.25 10.92 -11.69
CA VAL A 99 0.69 10.65 -10.60
C VAL A 99 1.63 11.83 -10.42
N MET A 100 2.16 11.98 -9.21
CA MET A 100 3.18 12.99 -8.97
C MET A 100 4.45 12.67 -9.76
N TYR A 101 5.06 13.69 -10.36
CA TYR A 101 6.29 13.50 -11.12
C TYR A 101 7.37 12.87 -10.23
N THR A 102 7.85 11.73 -10.67
CA THR A 102 8.77 10.86 -9.94
C THR A 102 9.80 10.30 -10.91
N GLN A 103 11.05 10.20 -10.49
CA GLN A 103 12.13 9.60 -11.28
C GLN A 103 13.15 8.88 -10.40
N ARG A 104 14.06 8.13 -11.04
CA ARG A 104 15.13 7.37 -10.38
C ARG A 104 16.42 8.18 -10.21
N THR A 105 16.50 9.35 -10.79
CA THR A 105 17.64 10.27 -10.70
C THR A 105 17.27 11.49 -9.85
N LYS A 106 18.27 12.09 -9.20
CA LYS A 106 18.08 13.25 -8.33
C LYS A 106 17.39 14.40 -9.06
N LEU A 107 16.39 15.00 -8.41
CA LEU A 107 15.68 16.20 -8.84
C LEU A 107 16.41 17.48 -8.39
N PRO A 108 16.10 18.65 -8.99
CA PRO A 108 16.43 19.92 -8.37
C PRO A 108 15.80 20.06 -6.99
N TYR A 109 16.51 20.66 -6.05
CA TYR A 109 15.99 20.93 -4.71
C TYR A 109 14.86 21.97 -4.70
N PRO A 110 13.88 21.86 -3.79
CA PRO A 110 13.67 20.75 -2.85
C PRO A 110 12.87 19.61 -3.46
N PHE A 111 13.06 18.37 -2.96
CA PHE A 111 12.33 17.17 -3.39
C PHE A 111 12.09 16.18 -2.24
N VAL A 112 11.21 15.22 -2.46
CA VAL A 112 11.04 14.07 -1.57
C VAL A 112 11.85 12.90 -2.10
N MET A 113 12.64 12.27 -1.23
CA MET A 113 13.39 11.04 -1.49
C MET A 113 12.84 9.89 -0.64
N LYS A 114 12.65 8.72 -1.23
CA LYS A 114 12.11 7.56 -0.53
C LYS A 114 12.49 6.25 -1.25
N PRO A 115 12.56 5.11 -0.54
CA PRO A 115 12.75 3.80 -1.19
C PRO A 115 11.48 3.37 -1.95
N VAL A 116 11.65 2.55 -2.96
CA VAL A 116 10.55 1.99 -3.76
C VAL A 116 9.64 1.09 -2.91
N ASP A 117 10.19 0.34 -1.98
CA ASP A 117 9.55 -0.69 -1.16
C ASP A 117 9.14 -0.22 0.26
N GLY A 118 9.37 1.06 0.61
CA GLY A 118 9.03 1.60 1.94
C GLY A 118 7.53 1.68 2.20
N HIS A 119 7.13 1.49 3.45
CA HIS A 119 5.74 1.56 3.92
C HIS A 119 5.59 2.50 5.12
N GLY A 120 4.37 2.88 5.47
CA GLY A 120 4.07 3.64 6.68
C GLY A 120 4.65 5.06 6.77
N GLY A 121 5.32 5.56 5.73
CA GLY A 121 6.05 6.83 5.77
C GLY A 121 7.46 6.71 6.32
N GLU A 122 7.94 5.51 6.59
CA GLU A 122 9.33 5.25 6.97
C GLU A 122 10.28 5.55 5.82
N ASN A 123 11.46 6.07 6.16
CA ASN A 123 12.51 6.43 5.19
C ASN A 123 12.04 7.38 4.07
N VAL A 124 11.09 8.26 4.37
CA VAL A 124 10.64 9.34 3.48
C VAL A 124 11.27 10.64 3.94
N TYR A 125 12.11 11.23 3.10
CA TYR A 125 12.92 12.40 3.42
C TYR A 125 12.55 13.58 2.54
N LEU A 126 12.32 14.74 3.15
CA LEU A 126 12.24 16.02 2.46
C LEU A 126 13.64 16.62 2.39
N ILE A 127 14.20 16.70 1.20
CA ILE A 127 15.55 17.17 0.94
C ILE A 127 15.49 18.59 0.38
N LYS A 128 16.01 19.56 1.13
CA LYS A 128 15.92 20.98 0.78
C LYS A 128 17.16 21.52 0.08
N ASN A 129 18.32 20.89 0.30
CA ASN A 129 19.62 21.34 -0.20
C ASN A 129 20.63 20.18 -0.29
N ALA A 130 21.84 20.48 -0.75
CA ALA A 130 22.90 19.50 -0.94
C ALA A 130 23.39 18.89 0.38
N ASP A 131 23.53 19.68 1.42
CA ASP A 131 24.05 19.22 2.72
C ASP A 131 23.09 18.20 3.35
N GLU A 132 21.77 18.46 3.27
CA GLU A 132 20.75 17.51 3.71
C GLU A 132 20.78 16.22 2.89
N TYR A 133 20.99 16.33 1.57
CA TYR A 133 21.12 15.17 0.70
C TYR A 133 22.30 14.29 1.11
N GLU A 134 23.48 14.85 1.22
CA GLU A 134 24.69 14.12 1.61
C GLU A 134 24.57 13.49 3.00
N SER A 135 23.96 14.22 3.94
CA SER A 135 23.68 13.70 5.28
C SER A 135 22.75 12.48 5.28
N VAL A 136 21.71 12.49 4.45
CA VAL A 136 20.76 11.36 4.38
C VAL A 136 21.35 10.19 3.60
N ILE A 137 21.93 10.46 2.42
CA ILE A 137 22.44 9.39 1.55
C ILE A 137 23.58 8.60 2.19
N SER A 138 24.45 9.25 2.98
CA SER A 138 25.53 8.58 3.70
C SER A 138 25.05 7.60 4.77
N ASN A 139 23.80 7.70 5.21
CA ASN A 139 23.19 6.75 6.14
C ASN A 139 22.40 5.63 5.46
N ILE A 140 22.27 5.66 4.13
CA ILE A 140 21.62 4.61 3.35
C ILE A 140 22.67 3.65 2.82
N PRO A 141 22.56 2.33 3.08
CA PRO A 141 23.49 1.35 2.56
C PRO A 141 23.66 1.45 1.03
N ASP A 142 24.87 1.27 0.53
CA ASP A 142 25.21 1.47 -0.90
C ASP A 142 24.36 0.60 -1.82
N ASP A 143 24.09 -0.64 -1.43
CA ASP A 143 23.24 -1.59 -2.14
C ASP A 143 21.75 -1.18 -2.18
N ARG A 144 21.33 -0.26 -1.28
CA ARG A 144 19.98 0.27 -1.21
C ARG A 144 19.81 1.63 -1.91
N GLN A 145 20.89 2.33 -2.20
CA GLN A 145 20.82 3.65 -2.88
C GLN A 145 20.24 3.53 -4.29
N GLY A 146 20.47 2.41 -4.95
CA GLY A 146 19.85 2.07 -6.23
C GLY A 146 18.32 1.91 -6.17
N ASP A 147 17.72 1.72 -5.00
CA ASP A 147 16.28 1.53 -4.81
C ASP A 147 15.52 2.83 -4.51
N LEU A 148 16.19 3.97 -4.56
CA LEU A 148 15.58 5.26 -4.27
C LEU A 148 14.82 5.83 -5.46
N ILE A 149 13.73 6.54 -5.16
CA ILE A 149 13.00 7.41 -6.07
C ILE A 149 12.97 8.84 -5.54
N TYR A 150 12.92 9.77 -6.47
CA TYR A 150 12.92 11.21 -6.23
C TYR A 150 11.62 11.77 -6.78
N GLN A 151 10.86 12.49 -5.96
CA GLN A 151 9.53 12.96 -6.29
C GLN A 151 9.39 14.45 -5.99
N VAL A 152 8.65 15.15 -6.83
CA VAL A 152 8.29 16.54 -6.54
C VAL A 152 7.46 16.63 -5.26
N ILE A 153 7.51 17.78 -4.59
CA ILE A 153 6.74 18.02 -3.37
C ILE A 153 5.29 18.31 -3.75
N ALA A 154 4.35 17.71 -3.01
CA ALA A 154 2.92 18.02 -3.16
C ALA A 154 2.64 19.49 -2.82
N THR A 155 1.69 20.09 -3.51
CA THR A 155 1.27 21.47 -3.28
C THR A 155 0.73 21.65 -1.86
N GLU A 156 -0.07 20.68 -1.41
CA GLU A 156 -0.59 20.62 -0.04
C GLU A 156 0.21 19.59 0.76
N LYS A 157 1.11 20.08 1.59
CA LYS A 157 1.93 19.23 2.46
C LYS A 157 1.13 18.73 3.65
N GLY A 158 1.48 17.54 4.12
CA GLY A 158 0.91 16.95 5.34
C GLY A 158 -0.58 16.62 5.23
N ARG A 159 -1.13 16.52 4.03
CA ARG A 159 -2.52 16.14 3.77
C ARG A 159 -2.59 15.07 2.69
N ASP A 160 -3.36 14.04 2.91
CA ASP A 160 -3.77 13.09 1.87
C ASP A 160 -5.20 12.61 2.06
N ILE A 161 -5.78 12.07 0.99
CA ILE A 161 -7.08 11.42 0.99
C ILE A 161 -6.88 9.93 0.71
N ARG A 162 -7.36 9.10 1.62
CA ARG A 162 -7.36 7.65 1.46
C ARG A 162 -8.75 7.17 1.09
N VAL A 163 -8.88 6.60 -0.09
CA VAL A 163 -10.14 6.03 -0.59
C VAL A 163 -10.12 4.52 -0.37
N TYR A 164 -11.21 3.98 0.16
CA TYR A 164 -11.41 2.55 0.36
C TYR A 164 -12.34 2.00 -0.71
N VAL A 165 -11.83 1.03 -1.47
CA VAL A 165 -12.55 0.39 -2.58
C VAL A 165 -12.59 -1.11 -2.33
N VAL A 166 -13.76 -1.73 -2.49
CA VAL A 166 -13.95 -3.18 -2.41
C VAL A 166 -14.79 -3.63 -3.58
N GLY A 167 -14.30 -4.59 -4.35
CA GLY A 167 -15.00 -5.13 -5.52
C GLY A 167 -15.40 -4.06 -6.55
N GLY A 168 -14.53 -3.05 -6.78
CA GLY A 168 -14.79 -1.93 -7.67
C GLY A 168 -15.71 -0.83 -7.09
N THR A 169 -16.28 -1.05 -5.90
CA THR A 169 -17.15 -0.07 -5.25
C THR A 169 -16.39 0.79 -4.25
N ILE A 170 -16.47 2.11 -4.39
CA ILE A 170 -15.94 3.06 -3.42
C ILE A 170 -16.85 3.05 -2.20
N LEU A 171 -16.32 2.63 -1.05
CA LEU A 171 -17.09 2.51 0.20
C LEU A 171 -17.05 3.79 1.03
N THR A 172 -15.86 4.35 1.21
CA THR A 172 -15.65 5.55 2.02
C THR A 172 -14.29 6.18 1.68
N ALA A 173 -14.10 7.41 2.13
CA ALA A 173 -12.81 8.07 2.09
C ALA A 173 -12.52 8.76 3.42
N MET A 174 -11.24 8.86 3.77
CA MET A 174 -10.79 9.65 4.91
C MET A 174 -9.66 10.58 4.50
N GLU A 175 -9.77 11.79 5.00
CA GLU A 175 -8.69 12.79 4.96
C GLU A 175 -7.77 12.57 6.15
N ARG A 176 -6.47 12.49 5.87
CA ARG A 176 -5.44 12.44 6.91
C ARG A 176 -4.64 13.73 6.87
N ILE A 177 -4.41 14.31 8.04
CA ILE A 177 -3.75 15.60 8.19
C ILE A 177 -2.66 15.46 9.25
N ALA A 178 -1.43 15.89 8.92
CA ALA A 178 -0.34 15.98 9.88
C ALA A 178 -0.68 17.01 10.98
N VAL A 179 -0.29 16.72 12.22
CA VAL A 179 -0.55 17.62 13.36
C VAL A 179 0.25 18.92 13.22
N ASP A 180 1.47 18.82 12.73
CA ASP A 180 2.39 19.97 12.58
C ASP A 180 3.19 19.79 11.27
N THR A 181 2.74 20.44 10.20
CA THR A 181 3.34 20.33 8.86
C THR A 181 4.73 20.97 8.77
N GLU A 182 5.12 21.81 9.71
CA GLU A 182 6.47 22.40 9.79
C GLU A 182 7.48 21.38 10.34
N LYS A 183 7.03 20.51 11.25
CA LYS A 183 7.87 19.46 11.83
C LYS A 183 7.86 18.19 11.02
N ASP A 184 6.69 17.78 10.52
CA ASP A 184 6.53 16.59 9.70
C ASP A 184 5.55 16.84 8.56
N PHE A 185 6.04 16.74 7.34
CA PHE A 185 5.25 16.92 6.11
C PHE A 185 4.42 15.67 5.74
N ARG A 186 4.57 14.56 6.49
CA ARG A 186 3.86 13.30 6.26
C ARG A 186 2.54 13.28 7.01
N SER A 187 1.48 12.79 6.38
CA SER A 187 0.11 12.73 6.93
C SER A 187 -0.24 11.38 7.58
N ASN A 188 0.74 10.47 7.71
CA ASN A 188 0.49 9.11 8.19
C ASN A 188 -0.08 9.09 9.62
N TYR A 189 -1.18 8.35 9.83
CA TYR A 189 -1.80 8.18 11.15
C TYR A 189 -0.83 7.58 12.18
N SER A 190 0.02 6.63 11.76
CA SER A 190 1.09 6.04 12.60
C SER A 190 2.12 7.05 13.11
N LEU A 191 2.16 8.25 12.53
CA LEU A 191 3.02 9.37 12.91
C LEU A 191 2.24 10.48 13.65
N ASN A 192 1.15 10.11 14.36
CA ASN A 192 0.25 11.00 15.09
C ASN A 192 -0.58 11.95 14.20
N GLY A 193 -0.80 11.62 12.92
CA GLY A 193 -1.72 12.35 12.06
C GLY A 193 -3.18 12.19 12.52
N ASN A 194 -3.99 13.22 12.30
CA ASN A 194 -5.44 13.15 12.50
C ASN A 194 -6.11 12.56 11.25
N ALA A 195 -7.18 11.82 11.45
CA ALA A 195 -8.01 11.30 10.38
C ALA A 195 -9.48 11.67 10.61
N LYS A 196 -10.16 12.10 9.57
CA LYS A 196 -11.61 12.38 9.57
C LYS A 196 -12.23 11.86 8.29
N GLU A 197 -13.53 11.57 8.34
CA GLU A 197 -14.29 11.23 7.14
C GLU A 197 -14.20 12.36 6.09
N HIS A 198 -14.10 11.99 4.83
CA HIS A 198 -14.00 12.91 3.70
C HIS A 198 -15.08 12.59 2.65
N ALA A 199 -15.89 13.58 2.33
CA ALA A 199 -16.80 13.50 1.20
C ALA A 199 -16.01 13.79 -0.09
N LEU A 200 -15.87 12.78 -0.95
CA LEU A 200 -15.15 12.92 -2.21
C LEU A 200 -15.84 13.95 -3.12
N THR A 201 -15.03 14.82 -3.70
CA THR A 201 -15.46 15.68 -4.82
C THR A 201 -15.67 14.84 -6.08
N ASP A 202 -16.35 15.39 -7.07
CA ASP A 202 -16.57 14.73 -8.37
C ASP A 202 -15.24 14.35 -9.07
N GLU A 203 -14.20 15.16 -8.92
CA GLU A 203 -12.87 14.91 -9.49
C GLU A 203 -12.17 13.77 -8.76
N GLU A 204 -12.20 13.77 -7.43
CA GLU A 204 -11.64 12.70 -6.61
C GLU A 204 -12.36 11.37 -6.85
N LEU A 205 -13.69 11.42 -6.99
CA LEU A 205 -14.49 10.23 -7.29
C LEU A 205 -14.14 9.65 -8.66
N LYS A 206 -14.01 10.49 -9.70
CA LYS A 206 -13.59 10.07 -11.04
C LYS A 206 -12.18 9.47 -11.04
N LEU A 207 -11.25 10.07 -10.31
CA LEU A 207 -9.90 9.57 -10.19
C LEU A 207 -9.87 8.22 -9.46
N ALA A 208 -10.58 8.11 -8.34
CA ALA A 208 -10.66 6.87 -7.57
C ALA A 208 -11.29 5.73 -8.38
N ALA A 209 -12.36 6.01 -9.10
CA ALA A 209 -12.99 5.05 -10.01
C ALA A 209 -12.02 4.60 -11.10
N LYS A 210 -11.32 5.54 -11.75
CA LYS A 210 -10.33 5.21 -12.78
C LYS A 210 -9.19 4.33 -12.27
N VAL A 211 -8.73 4.56 -11.03
CA VAL A 211 -7.74 3.69 -10.38
C VAL A 211 -8.33 2.32 -10.10
N ALA A 212 -9.54 2.26 -9.54
CA ALA A 212 -10.22 1.00 -9.20
C ALA A 212 -10.50 0.11 -10.42
N ASP A 213 -10.82 0.73 -11.56
CA ASP A 213 -11.06 0.02 -12.83
C ASP A 213 -9.76 -0.49 -13.47
N HIS A 214 -8.62 0.11 -13.12
CA HIS A 214 -7.31 -0.24 -13.68
C HIS A 214 -6.65 -1.40 -12.95
N ILE A 215 -6.87 -1.57 -11.64
CA ILE A 215 -6.12 -2.51 -10.79
C ILE A 215 -6.84 -3.83 -10.48
#